data_2a0354520773b175254f86853c47f685
#
_entry.id   2a0354520773b175254f86853c47f685
#
_cell.length_a   1.000
_cell.length_b   1.000
_cell.length_c   1.000
_cell.angle_alpha   90.00
_cell.angle_beta   90.00
_cell.angle_gamma   90.00
#
_symmetry.space_group_name_H-M   'P 1'
#
loop_
_entity.id
_entity.type
_entity.pdbx_description
1 polymer ?
#
loop_
_entity_poly.entity_id
_entity_poly.type
_entity_poly.pdbx_seq_one_letter_code
_entity_poly.pdbx_strand_id
1 'polypeptide(L)'
;MDDVSLIKLASTPAHEETARIMQICNACRYCEGFCAVFPAMERRRLFDVGDTAQLANLCHHCGACYHACQYAPPHEFAVNVPLTLAERRAETWAEFAWPGPLSGLFERNGLALVMIITAALALAVGLMLAMISPQLFWGVHIGEGAFYVLMPHTVMAGIPMAITAFTIVAFIIGWRRYWRGTGAVSYTHLTLPTMD
;
A
#
# COMPACT_ATOMS: atom_id res chain seq x y z
N MET A 1 26.98 -4.45 -12.66
CA MET A 1 25.98 -3.63 -11.92
C MET A 1 24.63 -4.33 -12.00
N ASP A 2 24.61 -5.61 -11.63
CA ASP A 2 23.50 -6.53 -11.84
C ASP A 2 23.21 -7.31 -10.57
N ASP A 3 22.80 -6.58 -9.51
CA ASP A 3 22.25 -7.23 -8.32
C ASP A 3 21.12 -6.40 -7.71
N VAL A 4 20.11 -6.13 -8.54
CA VAL A 4 18.76 -5.90 -8.03
C VAL A 4 18.09 -7.27 -8.09
N SER A 5 18.36 -8.08 -7.08
CA SER A 5 17.66 -9.33 -6.84
C SER A 5 16.18 -9.10 -7.13
N LEU A 6 15.69 -9.74 -8.18
CA LEU A 6 14.27 -9.87 -8.46
C LEU A 6 13.62 -10.20 -7.12
N ILE A 7 12.75 -9.34 -6.63
CA ILE A 7 11.97 -9.62 -5.44
C ILE A 7 11.21 -10.88 -5.82
N LYS A 8 11.70 -12.02 -5.34
CA LYS A 8 11.06 -13.31 -5.55
C LYS A 8 9.84 -13.28 -4.64
N LEU A 9 8.72 -12.82 -5.18
CA LEU A 9 7.45 -12.85 -4.48
C LEU A 9 7.22 -14.30 -4.02
N ALA A 10 7.10 -14.50 -2.72
CA ALA A 10 6.88 -15.83 -2.18
C ALA A 10 5.45 -16.27 -2.45
N SER A 11 5.26 -17.55 -2.77
CA SER A 11 3.92 -18.15 -2.74
C SER A 11 3.46 -18.19 -1.29
N THR A 12 2.31 -17.58 -1.02
CA THR A 12 1.69 -17.52 0.29
C THR A 12 0.32 -18.18 0.24
N PRO A 13 -0.26 -18.59 1.38
CA PRO A 13 -1.63 -19.11 1.40
C PRO A 13 -2.65 -18.15 0.77
N ALA A 14 -2.49 -16.84 0.97
CA ALA A 14 -3.36 -15.84 0.36
C ALA A 14 -3.18 -15.77 -1.18
N HIS A 15 -1.94 -15.96 -1.69
CA HIS A 15 -1.71 -16.10 -3.12
C HIS A 15 -2.41 -17.35 -3.68
N GLU A 16 -2.23 -18.51 -3.05
CA GLU A 16 -2.79 -19.76 -3.52
C GLU A 16 -4.32 -19.73 -3.55
N GLU A 17 -4.94 -19.21 -2.49
CA GLU A 17 -6.39 -19.02 -2.42
C GLU A 17 -6.89 -18.01 -3.46
N THR A 18 -6.17 -16.91 -3.65
CA THR A 18 -6.50 -15.94 -4.70
C THR A 18 -6.43 -16.58 -6.08
N ALA A 19 -5.38 -17.34 -6.39
CA ALA A 19 -5.23 -18.03 -7.66
C ALA A 19 -6.36 -19.03 -7.89
N ARG A 20 -6.72 -19.83 -6.87
CA ARG A 20 -7.84 -20.78 -6.91
C ARG A 20 -9.17 -20.10 -7.24
N ILE A 21 -9.49 -19.02 -6.51
CA ILE A 21 -10.73 -18.28 -6.73
C ILE A 21 -10.74 -17.62 -8.11
N MET A 22 -9.64 -17.02 -8.54
CA MET A 22 -9.55 -16.41 -9.86
C MET A 22 -9.71 -17.43 -11.00
N GLN A 23 -9.26 -18.68 -10.83
CA GLN A 23 -9.50 -19.74 -11.81
C GLN A 23 -11.00 -20.08 -11.91
N ILE A 24 -11.71 -20.15 -10.78
CA ILE A 24 -13.17 -20.38 -10.76
C ILE A 24 -13.90 -19.20 -11.44
N CYS A 25 -13.53 -17.97 -11.09
CA CYS A 25 -14.11 -16.76 -11.67
C CYS A 25 -13.84 -16.67 -13.18
N ASN A 26 -12.66 -17.07 -13.63
CA ASN A 26 -12.29 -17.07 -15.06
C ASN A 26 -13.09 -18.11 -15.88
N ALA A 27 -13.49 -19.21 -15.25
CA ALA A 27 -14.39 -20.18 -15.87
C ALA A 27 -15.85 -19.68 -15.91
N CYS A 28 -16.29 -18.96 -14.86
CA CYS A 28 -17.67 -18.49 -14.72
C CYS A 28 -17.95 -17.19 -15.50
N ARG A 29 -17.09 -16.19 -15.43
CA ARG A 29 -17.16 -14.87 -16.09
C ARG A 29 -18.42 -14.03 -15.83
N TYR A 30 -19.29 -14.42 -14.93
CA TYR A 30 -20.54 -13.70 -14.67
C TYR A 30 -20.32 -12.22 -14.30
N CYS A 31 -19.23 -11.91 -13.60
CA CYS A 31 -18.91 -10.58 -13.10
C CYS A 31 -18.06 -9.73 -14.07
N GLU A 32 -17.89 -10.13 -15.32
CA GLU A 32 -17.01 -9.45 -16.31
C GLU A 32 -17.26 -7.94 -16.38
N GLY A 33 -18.50 -7.51 -16.37
CA GLY A 33 -18.89 -6.10 -16.45
C GLY A 33 -18.88 -5.33 -15.11
N PHE A 34 -18.51 -5.94 -13.98
CA PHE A 34 -18.67 -5.31 -12.67
C PHE A 34 -17.55 -4.31 -12.35
N CYS A 35 -16.30 -4.65 -12.65
CA CYS A 35 -15.15 -3.79 -12.38
C CYS A 35 -13.90 -4.20 -13.18
N ALA A 36 -12.83 -3.43 -13.04
CA ALA A 36 -11.57 -3.64 -13.78
C ALA A 36 -10.83 -4.96 -13.44
N VAL A 37 -11.14 -5.61 -12.33
CA VAL A 37 -10.50 -6.88 -11.91
C VAL A 37 -10.79 -7.99 -12.91
N PHE A 38 -12.05 -8.14 -13.34
CA PHE A 38 -12.47 -9.27 -14.17
C PHE A 38 -11.89 -9.23 -15.59
N PRO A 39 -11.94 -8.13 -16.35
CA PRO A 39 -11.27 -8.03 -17.64
C PRO A 39 -9.74 -8.21 -17.53
N ALA A 40 -9.13 -7.78 -16.41
CA ALA A 40 -7.70 -8.02 -16.18
C ALA A 40 -7.41 -9.49 -15.89
N MET A 41 -8.30 -10.18 -15.17
CA MET A 41 -8.22 -11.62 -14.88
C MET A 41 -8.33 -12.47 -16.15
N GLU A 42 -9.26 -12.16 -17.03
CA GLU A 42 -9.57 -12.95 -18.25
C GLU A 42 -8.40 -13.03 -19.24
N ARG A 43 -7.47 -12.10 -19.17
CA ARG A 43 -6.25 -12.11 -19.97
C ARG A 43 -5.25 -13.18 -19.53
N ARG A 44 -5.52 -13.89 -18.45
CA ARG A 44 -4.62 -14.87 -17.83
C ARG A 44 -5.27 -16.23 -17.78
N ARG A 45 -4.49 -17.26 -18.08
CA ARG A 45 -4.94 -18.64 -17.92
C ARG A 45 -4.45 -19.27 -16.62
N LEU A 46 -3.28 -18.85 -16.18
CA LEU A 46 -2.67 -19.21 -14.90
C LEU A 46 -2.37 -17.92 -14.16
N PHE A 47 -2.39 -17.97 -12.84
CA PHE A 47 -2.18 -16.81 -11.99
C PHE A 47 -0.89 -17.03 -11.20
N ASP A 48 0.15 -16.32 -11.59
CA ASP A 48 1.39 -16.28 -10.82
C ASP A 48 1.27 -15.28 -9.65
N VAL A 49 2.34 -15.20 -8.85
CA VAL A 49 2.37 -14.35 -7.65
C VAL A 49 2.24 -12.86 -8.01
N GLY A 50 2.81 -12.44 -9.14
CA GLY A 50 2.69 -11.08 -9.65
C GLY A 50 1.29 -10.76 -10.16
N ASP A 51 0.63 -11.71 -10.83
CA ASP A 51 -0.73 -11.57 -11.31
C ASP A 51 -1.73 -11.37 -10.17
N THR A 52 -1.65 -12.20 -9.14
CA THR A 52 -2.52 -12.07 -7.97
C THR A 52 -2.27 -10.78 -7.20
N ALA A 53 -1.02 -10.32 -7.12
CA ALA A 53 -0.67 -9.04 -6.55
C ALA A 53 -1.30 -7.87 -7.34
N GLN A 54 -1.25 -7.93 -8.67
CA GLN A 54 -1.87 -6.91 -9.52
C GLN A 54 -3.40 -6.89 -9.37
N LEU A 55 -4.06 -8.05 -9.44
CA LEU A 55 -5.51 -8.15 -9.30
C LEU A 55 -5.98 -7.66 -7.92
N ALA A 56 -5.24 -7.99 -6.86
CA ALA A 56 -5.51 -7.53 -5.51
C ALA A 56 -5.50 -5.99 -5.39
N ASN A 57 -4.56 -5.34 -6.09
CA ASN A 57 -4.44 -3.88 -6.07
C ASN A 57 -5.41 -3.16 -7.02
N LEU A 58 -6.03 -3.85 -7.97
CA LEU A 58 -7.13 -3.33 -8.79
C LEU A 58 -8.49 -3.37 -8.08
N CYS A 59 -8.66 -4.19 -7.05
CA CYS A 59 -9.94 -4.36 -6.37
C CYS A 59 -10.29 -3.16 -5.49
N HIS A 60 -11.50 -2.64 -5.59
CA HIS A 60 -12.02 -1.52 -4.78
C HIS A 60 -12.81 -1.96 -3.53
N HIS A 61 -12.89 -3.24 -3.25
CA HIS A 61 -13.64 -3.81 -2.10
C HIS A 61 -15.12 -3.40 -2.02
N CYS A 62 -15.76 -3.13 -3.17
CA CYS A 62 -17.18 -2.74 -3.19
C CYS A 62 -18.15 -3.87 -2.85
N GLY A 63 -17.72 -5.13 -2.87
CA GLY A 63 -18.53 -6.30 -2.53
C GLY A 63 -19.54 -6.74 -3.59
N ALA A 64 -19.74 -5.99 -4.67
CA ALA A 64 -20.76 -6.30 -5.69
C ALA A 64 -20.63 -7.71 -6.27
N CYS A 65 -19.40 -8.16 -6.56
CA CYS A 65 -19.15 -9.51 -7.06
C CYS A 65 -19.46 -10.61 -6.03
N TYR A 66 -19.34 -10.33 -4.74
CA TYR A 66 -19.68 -11.30 -3.68
C TYR A 66 -21.18 -11.48 -3.55
N HIS A 67 -21.94 -10.38 -3.53
CA HIS A 67 -23.39 -10.43 -3.41
C HIS A 67 -24.09 -11.04 -4.63
N ALA A 68 -23.47 -10.94 -5.80
CA ALA A 68 -24.01 -11.53 -7.04
C ALA A 68 -23.49 -12.96 -7.31
N CYS A 69 -22.57 -13.48 -6.49
CA CYS A 69 -21.86 -14.73 -6.76
C CYS A 69 -22.71 -15.96 -6.38
N GLN A 70 -23.04 -16.80 -7.35
CA GLN A 70 -23.71 -18.08 -7.10
C GLN A 70 -22.82 -19.12 -6.39
N TYR A 71 -21.52 -18.93 -6.39
CA TYR A 71 -20.54 -19.80 -5.74
C TYR A 71 -20.04 -19.26 -4.39
N ALA A 72 -20.63 -18.16 -3.90
CA ALA A 72 -20.36 -17.67 -2.56
C ALA A 72 -20.91 -18.64 -1.49
N PRO A 73 -20.37 -18.59 -0.25
CA PRO A 73 -20.92 -19.40 0.84
C PRO A 73 -22.46 -19.27 0.95
N PRO A 74 -23.20 -20.35 1.15
CA PRO A 74 -22.77 -21.69 1.62
C PRO A 74 -22.36 -22.69 0.53
N HIS A 75 -22.12 -22.25 -0.70
CA HIS A 75 -21.66 -23.12 -1.77
C HIS A 75 -20.30 -23.76 -1.43
N GLU A 76 -20.06 -25.01 -1.87
CA GLU A 76 -18.83 -25.76 -1.58
C GLU A 76 -17.55 -25.07 -2.06
N PHE A 77 -17.62 -24.27 -3.13
CA PHE A 77 -16.46 -23.51 -3.62
C PHE A 77 -16.12 -22.31 -2.73
N ALA A 78 -17.06 -21.86 -1.89
CA ALA A 78 -16.89 -20.78 -0.91
C ALA A 78 -16.19 -19.53 -1.48
N VAL A 79 -16.54 -19.12 -2.70
CA VAL A 79 -15.89 -18.02 -3.40
C VAL A 79 -16.15 -16.69 -2.70
N ASN A 80 -15.07 -16.05 -2.21
CA ASN A 80 -15.13 -14.72 -1.62
C ASN A 80 -14.02 -13.83 -2.19
N VAL A 81 -14.27 -13.27 -3.39
CA VAL A 81 -13.32 -12.43 -4.10
C VAL A 81 -12.86 -11.22 -3.29
N PRO A 82 -13.74 -10.43 -2.62
CA PRO A 82 -13.29 -9.28 -1.84
C PRO A 82 -12.35 -9.65 -0.71
N LEU A 83 -12.65 -10.73 0.02
CA LEU A 83 -11.84 -11.16 1.16
C LEU A 83 -10.43 -11.58 0.71
N THR A 84 -10.35 -12.51 -0.23
CA THR A 84 -9.06 -13.03 -0.68
C THR A 84 -8.18 -11.96 -1.32
N LEU A 85 -8.79 -11.04 -2.09
CA LEU A 85 -8.04 -9.91 -2.66
C LEU A 85 -7.62 -8.88 -1.59
N ALA A 86 -8.37 -8.75 -0.47
CA ALA A 86 -7.96 -7.92 0.66
C ALA A 86 -6.73 -8.49 1.36
N GLU A 87 -6.76 -9.79 1.67
CA GLU A 87 -5.64 -10.48 2.30
C GLU A 87 -4.39 -10.42 1.42
N ARG A 88 -4.51 -10.73 0.13
CA ARG A 88 -3.39 -10.64 -0.80
C ARG A 88 -2.87 -9.21 -0.95
N ARG A 89 -3.73 -8.20 -0.95
CA ARG A 89 -3.31 -6.78 -0.97
C ARG A 89 -2.51 -6.42 0.27
N ALA A 90 -2.94 -6.85 1.46
CA ALA A 90 -2.21 -6.56 2.69
C ALA A 90 -0.76 -7.09 2.62
N GLU A 91 -0.57 -8.32 2.11
CA GLU A 91 0.76 -8.89 1.87
C GLU A 91 1.57 -8.05 0.87
N THR A 92 0.97 -7.63 -0.25
CA THR A 92 1.67 -6.84 -1.28
C THR A 92 2.14 -5.49 -0.75
N TRP A 93 1.39 -4.88 0.16
CA TRP A 93 1.82 -3.63 0.79
C TRP A 93 3.07 -3.83 1.63
N ALA A 94 3.14 -4.93 2.39
CA ALA A 94 4.34 -5.27 3.14
C ALA A 94 5.54 -5.59 2.23
N GLU A 95 5.31 -6.32 1.13
CA GLU A 95 6.34 -6.73 0.18
C GLU A 95 6.97 -5.54 -0.57
N PHE A 96 6.15 -4.57 -1.00
CA PHE A 96 6.62 -3.46 -1.84
C PHE A 96 7.00 -2.21 -1.06
N ALA A 97 6.60 -2.08 0.20
CA ALA A 97 6.91 -0.92 1.03
C ALA A 97 8.43 -0.71 1.22
N TRP A 98 8.80 0.56 1.34
CA TRP A 98 10.17 0.95 1.68
C TRP A 98 10.13 2.05 2.75
N PRO A 99 11.00 1.96 3.76
CA PRO A 99 11.94 0.87 4.09
C PRO A 99 11.24 -0.40 4.59
N GLY A 100 11.69 -1.57 4.10
CA GLY A 100 11.08 -2.87 4.42
C GLY A 100 10.88 -3.17 5.92
N PRO A 101 11.86 -2.87 6.82
CA PRO A 101 11.68 -3.10 8.26
C PRO A 101 10.50 -2.36 8.87
N LEU A 102 10.07 -1.23 8.29
CA LEU A 102 8.92 -0.48 8.79
C LEU A 102 7.58 -1.11 8.42
N SER A 103 7.52 -1.93 7.35
CA SER A 103 6.28 -2.60 6.95
C SER A 103 5.78 -3.56 8.03
N GLY A 104 6.68 -4.32 8.66
CA GLY A 104 6.34 -5.22 9.76
C GLY A 104 5.86 -4.53 11.05
N LEU A 105 6.04 -3.22 11.18
CA LEU A 105 5.50 -2.46 12.32
C LEU A 105 3.99 -2.28 12.22
N PHE A 106 3.45 -2.20 11.00
CA PHE A 106 2.01 -2.11 10.77
C PHE A 106 1.27 -3.41 11.07
N GLU A 107 1.93 -4.55 10.92
CA GLU A 107 1.37 -5.86 11.22
C GLU A 107 1.20 -6.11 12.73
N ARG A 108 1.91 -5.34 13.57
CA ARG A 108 1.93 -5.48 15.03
C ARG A 108 0.86 -4.62 15.73
N ASN A 109 -0.41 -4.81 15.38
CA ASN A 109 -1.61 -4.33 16.11
C ASN A 109 -1.63 -2.83 16.49
N GLY A 110 -1.04 -1.95 15.73
CA GLY A 110 -1.07 -0.51 15.99
C GLY A 110 -0.29 -0.05 17.25
N LEU A 111 0.04 -0.93 18.19
CA LEU A 111 0.79 -0.56 19.41
C LEU A 111 2.17 0.00 19.06
N ALA A 112 2.87 -0.62 18.12
CA ALA A 112 4.17 -0.14 17.65
C ALA A 112 4.05 1.26 17.05
N LEU A 113 2.98 1.53 16.27
CA LEU A 113 2.71 2.83 15.69
C LEU A 113 2.45 3.88 16.77
N VAL A 114 1.62 3.57 17.76
CA VAL A 114 1.35 4.46 18.90
C VAL A 114 2.64 4.79 19.65
N MET A 115 3.48 3.80 19.93
CA MET A 115 4.77 3.99 20.61
C MET A 115 5.72 4.89 19.80
N ILE A 116 5.79 4.72 18.48
CA ILE A 116 6.62 5.55 17.60
C ILE A 116 6.11 6.98 17.56
N ILE A 117 4.81 7.19 17.41
CA ILE A 117 4.20 8.54 17.40
C ILE A 117 4.44 9.22 18.76
N THR A 118 4.22 8.51 19.87
CA THR A 118 4.43 9.06 21.20
C THR A 118 5.91 9.43 21.42
N ALA A 119 6.84 8.56 21.03
CA ALA A 119 8.27 8.82 21.11
C ALA A 119 8.69 10.01 20.23
N ALA A 120 8.16 10.11 19.01
CA ALA A 120 8.44 11.22 18.10
C ALA A 120 7.91 12.56 18.66
N LEU A 121 6.70 12.57 19.22
CA LEU A 121 6.14 13.75 19.89
C LEU A 121 6.96 14.14 21.13
N ALA A 122 7.30 13.17 21.99
CA ALA A 122 8.12 13.42 23.17
C ALA A 122 9.50 13.98 22.78
N LEU A 123 10.11 13.43 21.72
CA LEU A 123 11.38 13.92 21.19
C LEU A 123 11.24 15.35 20.64
N ALA A 124 10.21 15.64 19.88
CA ALA A 124 9.97 16.97 19.31
C ALA A 124 9.77 18.01 20.41
N VAL A 125 8.94 17.71 21.41
CA VAL A 125 8.71 18.59 22.58
C VAL A 125 9.99 18.73 23.41
N GLY A 126 10.70 17.64 23.65
CA GLY A 126 11.97 17.66 24.39
C GLY A 126 13.04 18.51 23.72
N LEU A 127 13.19 18.38 22.39
CA LEU A 127 14.10 19.24 21.62
C LEU A 127 13.68 20.70 21.66
N MET A 128 12.40 20.98 21.53
CA MET A 128 11.87 22.36 21.62
C MET A 128 12.19 22.95 23.00
N LEU A 129 11.92 22.23 24.08
CA LEU A 129 12.21 22.71 25.44
C LEU A 129 13.72 22.85 25.71
N ALA A 130 14.56 22.02 25.07
CA ALA A 130 16.02 22.14 25.20
C ALA A 130 16.60 23.33 24.43
N MET A 131 15.96 23.72 23.32
CA MET A 131 16.43 24.83 22.48
C MET A 131 15.90 26.20 22.90
N ILE A 132 14.77 26.25 23.58
CA ILE A 132 14.10 27.50 24.00
C ILE A 132 14.34 27.71 25.50
N SER A 133 14.80 28.95 25.86
CA SER A 133 14.94 29.29 27.28
C SER A 133 13.58 29.27 27.99
N PRO A 134 13.48 28.79 29.25
CA PRO A 134 12.22 28.77 29.97
C PRO A 134 11.52 30.14 30.06
N GLN A 135 12.28 31.23 30.10
CA GLN A 135 11.74 32.60 30.15
C GLN A 135 11.02 32.93 28.82
N LEU A 136 11.55 32.51 27.68
CA LEU A 136 10.92 32.69 26.37
C LEU A 136 9.66 31.82 26.25
N PHE A 137 9.70 30.60 26.76
CA PHE A 137 8.58 29.68 26.65
C PHE A 137 7.35 30.12 27.45
N TRP A 138 7.55 30.69 28.66
CA TRP A 138 6.49 31.18 29.52
C TRP A 138 6.21 32.67 29.37
N GLY A 139 6.96 33.36 28.51
CA GLY A 139 6.80 34.79 28.25
C GLY A 139 5.56 35.10 27.42
N VAL A 140 5.05 36.33 27.58
CA VAL A 140 3.98 36.85 26.71
C VAL A 140 4.61 37.48 25.49
N HIS A 141 4.33 36.93 24.32
CA HIS A 141 4.82 37.45 23.03
C HIS A 141 3.68 38.13 22.30
N ILE A 142 3.79 39.46 22.11
CA ILE A 142 2.78 40.27 21.45
C ILE A 142 3.41 40.89 20.19
N GLY A 143 2.67 40.88 19.07
CA GLY A 143 3.08 41.50 17.82
C GLY A 143 3.18 40.54 16.65
N GLU A 144 3.43 41.11 15.46
CA GLU A 144 3.60 40.32 14.24
C GLU A 144 4.86 39.44 14.36
N GLY A 145 4.69 38.15 14.04
CA GLY A 145 5.80 37.18 14.11
C GLY A 145 6.11 36.66 15.52
N ALA A 146 5.32 36.95 16.56
CA ALA A 146 5.52 36.44 17.92
C ALA A 146 5.65 34.92 18.00
N PHE A 147 4.96 34.17 17.14
CA PHE A 147 5.09 32.71 17.03
C PHE A 147 6.50 32.28 16.61
N TYR A 148 7.16 33.00 15.71
CA TYR A 148 8.49 32.64 15.21
C TYR A 148 9.61 32.83 16.24
N VAL A 149 9.34 33.54 17.33
CA VAL A 149 10.25 33.63 18.47
C VAL A 149 10.36 32.30 19.18
N LEU A 150 9.24 31.57 19.26
CA LEU A 150 9.19 30.21 19.87
C LEU A 150 9.59 29.15 18.88
N MET A 151 9.17 29.24 17.61
CA MET A 151 9.46 28.26 16.59
C MET A 151 10.04 28.92 15.33
N PRO A 152 11.36 28.87 15.14
CA PRO A 152 12.00 29.46 13.96
C PRO A 152 11.41 28.91 12.65
N HIS A 153 11.18 29.80 11.69
CA HIS A 153 10.61 29.44 10.38
C HIS A 153 11.38 28.30 9.68
N THR A 154 12.70 28.26 9.84
CA THR A 154 13.56 27.22 9.27
C THR A 154 13.24 25.82 9.80
N VAL A 155 12.91 25.70 11.09
CA VAL A 155 12.52 24.42 11.71
C VAL A 155 11.12 24.03 11.24
N MET A 156 10.20 24.99 11.22
CA MET A 156 8.81 24.78 10.81
C MET A 156 8.69 24.39 9.33
N ALA A 157 9.53 24.93 8.47
CA ALA A 157 9.57 24.56 7.06
C ALA A 157 10.43 23.29 6.82
N GLY A 158 11.55 23.16 7.52
CA GLY A 158 12.51 22.08 7.31
C GLY A 158 11.96 20.68 7.64
N ILE A 159 11.23 20.56 8.75
CA ILE A 159 10.65 19.27 9.17
C ILE A 159 9.64 18.73 8.14
N PRO A 160 8.59 19.50 7.74
CA PRO A 160 7.67 19.04 6.71
C PRO A 160 8.35 18.77 5.36
N MET A 161 9.33 19.58 4.97
CA MET A 161 10.10 19.33 3.74
C MET A 161 10.86 18.02 3.79
N ALA A 162 11.52 17.72 4.90
CA ALA A 162 12.25 16.45 5.08
C ALA A 162 11.30 15.25 5.04
N ILE A 163 10.15 15.34 5.71
CA ILE A 163 9.11 14.29 5.70
C ILE A 163 8.57 14.10 4.27
N THR A 164 8.27 15.20 3.57
CA THR A 164 7.75 15.14 2.20
C THR A 164 8.78 14.52 1.25
N ALA A 165 10.05 14.92 1.34
CA ALA A 165 11.12 14.34 0.54
C ALA A 165 11.27 12.84 0.80
N PHE A 166 11.26 12.42 2.06
CA PHE A 166 11.29 11.00 2.44
C PHE A 166 10.09 10.24 1.85
N THR A 167 8.89 10.80 1.96
CA THR A 167 7.66 10.17 1.43
C THR A 167 7.72 10.00 -0.09
N ILE A 168 8.19 11.01 -0.82
CA ILE A 168 8.37 10.95 -2.27
C ILE A 168 9.37 9.85 -2.65
N VAL A 169 10.51 9.78 -1.97
CA VAL A 169 11.52 8.73 -2.22
C VAL A 169 10.97 7.35 -1.92
N ALA A 170 10.29 7.18 -0.79
CA ALA A 170 9.66 5.92 -0.40
C ALA A 170 8.60 5.47 -1.43
N PHE A 171 7.78 6.40 -1.90
CA PHE A 171 6.77 6.14 -2.92
C PHE A 171 7.41 5.72 -4.26
N ILE A 172 8.44 6.43 -4.73
CA ILE A 172 9.13 6.11 -5.98
C ILE A 172 9.77 4.71 -5.91
N ILE A 173 10.40 4.37 -4.78
CA ILE A 173 11.02 3.05 -4.60
C ILE A 173 9.94 1.97 -4.56
N GLY A 174 8.87 2.15 -3.79
CA GLY A 174 7.75 1.22 -3.70
C GLY A 174 7.08 1.00 -5.05
N TRP A 175 6.81 2.09 -5.77
CA TRP A 175 6.28 2.03 -7.13
C TRP A 175 7.17 1.20 -8.07
N ARG A 176 8.49 1.48 -8.09
CA ARG A 176 9.42 0.73 -8.94
C ARG A 176 9.47 -0.76 -8.59
N ARG A 177 9.41 -1.09 -7.29
CA ARG A 177 9.33 -2.48 -6.83
C ARG A 177 8.04 -3.16 -7.32
N TYR A 178 6.92 -2.49 -7.16
CA TYR A 178 5.62 -2.98 -7.62
C TYR A 178 5.61 -3.27 -9.13
N TRP A 179 6.01 -2.31 -9.96
CA TRP A 179 6.04 -2.48 -11.41
C TRP A 179 6.93 -3.64 -11.86
N ARG A 180 8.07 -3.82 -11.21
CA ARG A 180 8.98 -4.92 -11.53
C ARG A 180 8.47 -6.27 -11.04
N GLY A 181 7.84 -6.32 -9.87
CA GLY A 181 7.35 -7.54 -9.25
C GLY A 181 6.06 -8.08 -9.89
N THR A 182 5.18 -7.21 -10.36
CA THR A 182 3.89 -7.62 -10.95
C THR A 182 3.94 -7.87 -12.46
N GLY A 183 5.04 -7.55 -13.14
CA GLY A 183 5.11 -7.64 -14.60
C GLY A 183 4.05 -6.81 -15.34
N ALA A 184 3.41 -5.86 -14.65
CA ALA A 184 2.27 -5.10 -15.14
C ALA A 184 2.52 -4.42 -16.49
N VAL A 185 3.77 -4.08 -16.78
CA VAL A 185 4.18 -3.47 -18.07
C VAL A 185 3.92 -4.40 -19.25
N SER A 186 4.10 -5.70 -19.08
CA SER A 186 3.91 -6.68 -20.18
C SER A 186 2.46 -6.75 -20.64
N TYR A 187 1.50 -6.46 -19.77
CA TYR A 187 0.07 -6.59 -20.07
C TYR A 187 -0.58 -5.28 -20.51
N THR A 188 -0.02 -4.14 -20.19
CA THR A 188 -0.58 -2.83 -20.59
C THR A 188 -0.20 -2.41 -22.00
N HIS A 189 0.90 -2.92 -22.55
CA HIS A 189 1.39 -2.54 -23.86
C HIS A 189 1.06 -3.53 -24.99
N LEU A 190 0.50 -4.70 -24.69
CA LEU A 190 0.36 -5.79 -25.66
C LEU A 190 -1.03 -5.92 -26.29
N THR A 191 -2.00 -5.07 -26.01
CA THR A 191 -3.30 -5.21 -26.66
C THR A 191 -3.97 -3.87 -26.95
N LEU A 192 -3.44 -3.14 -27.90
CA LEU A 192 -4.36 -2.56 -28.87
C LEU A 192 -4.69 -3.73 -29.83
N PRO A 193 -5.96 -4.16 -29.97
CA PRO A 193 -6.32 -5.03 -31.06
C PRO A 193 -6.02 -4.26 -32.33
N THR A 194 -5.10 -4.75 -33.15
CA THR A 194 -5.07 -4.37 -34.56
C THR A 194 -6.43 -4.76 -35.08
N MET A 195 -7.28 -3.77 -35.24
CA MET A 195 -8.51 -3.90 -36.02
C MET A 195 -8.05 -3.98 -37.45
N ASP A 196 -7.89 -5.18 -37.99
CA ASP A 196 -7.89 -5.51 -39.40
C ASP A 196 -9.32 -5.78 -39.85
#